data_ec443069f7d3312cd49499c46a9baf27
#
_entry.id   ec443069f7d3312cd49499c46a9baf27
#
_cell.length_a   1.000
_cell.length_b   1.000
_cell.length_c   1.000
_cell.angle_alpha   90.00
_cell.angle_beta   90.00
_cell.angle_gamma   90.00
#
_symmetry.space_group_name_H-M   'P 1'
#
loop_
_entity.id
_entity.type
_entity.pdbx_description
1 polymer ?
#
loop_
_entity_poly.entity_id
_entity_poly.type
_entity_poly.pdbx_seq_one_letter_code
_entity_poly.pdbx_strand_id
1 'polypeptide(L)'
;LKQISSVQNPFIKSLVQLQEKAKARKQAGTFLIEGKREIELAIKGNYEIESILFLPELVSEAELAALSPRIQLIEITKEVYQKLAYRDTTEGILAVAKTKPLRLQDLQLSQNPLILVAEAPEKPGNIGALLRTADAANLDAVIIANPKSDLYNPNIVRSSVGGLFTNQIATGSTQEIISFLQQKKINFYCATLQNSTPYHTQNYTNPTALVVGTEATGLTDAWRAAATQN
;
A
#
# COMPACT_ATOMS: atom_id res chain seq x y z
N LEU A 1 1.26 31.18 -5.09
CA LEU A 1 1.19 30.13 -4.09
C LEU A 1 -0.11 30.26 -3.30
N LYS A 2 -0.84 29.13 -3.09
CA LYS A 2 -2.07 29.12 -2.30
C LYS A 2 -1.73 28.95 -0.81
N GLN A 3 -2.40 29.70 0.06
CA GLN A 3 -2.23 29.59 1.51
C GLN A 3 -3.54 29.19 2.19
N ILE A 4 -3.48 28.31 3.17
CA ILE A 4 -4.62 27.90 4.00
C ILE A 4 -4.20 27.92 5.47
N SER A 5 -4.82 28.81 6.24
CA SER A 5 -4.53 29.02 7.67
C SER A 5 -5.60 28.46 8.62
N SER A 6 -6.79 28.12 8.11
CA SER A 6 -7.91 27.71 8.95
C SER A 6 -8.21 26.22 8.84
N VAL A 7 -8.30 25.52 9.96
CA VAL A 7 -8.79 24.13 10.05
C VAL A 7 -10.26 24.01 9.65
N GLN A 8 -11.01 25.12 9.62
CA GLN A 8 -12.41 25.14 9.18
C GLN A 8 -12.55 25.22 7.65
N ASN A 9 -11.44 25.42 6.92
CA ASN A 9 -11.45 25.41 5.47
C ASN A 9 -12.09 24.13 4.92
N PRO A 10 -13.02 24.19 3.98
CA PRO A 10 -13.70 22.99 3.43
C PRO A 10 -12.72 21.96 2.85
N PHE A 11 -11.65 22.40 2.22
CA PHE A 11 -10.61 21.51 1.69
C PHE A 11 -9.89 20.76 2.83
N ILE A 12 -9.51 21.44 3.91
CA ILE A 12 -8.90 20.79 5.08
C ILE A 12 -9.85 19.78 5.72
N LYS A 13 -11.13 20.12 5.86
CA LYS A 13 -12.15 19.18 6.34
C LYS A 13 -12.27 17.93 5.47
N SER A 14 -12.18 18.08 4.15
CA SER A 14 -12.19 16.93 3.24
C SER A 14 -10.96 16.05 3.43
N LEU A 15 -9.78 16.63 3.64
CA LEU A 15 -8.55 15.87 3.91
C LEU A 15 -8.60 15.11 5.25
N VAL A 16 -9.21 15.69 6.29
CA VAL A 16 -9.46 14.98 7.55
C VAL A 16 -10.35 13.74 7.31
N GLN A 17 -11.38 13.86 6.47
CA GLN A 17 -12.21 12.70 6.11
C GLN A 17 -11.41 11.60 5.38
N LEU A 18 -10.42 11.97 4.56
CA LEU A 18 -9.53 11.00 3.90
C LEU A 18 -8.68 10.22 4.92
N GLN A 19 -8.27 10.84 6.02
CA GLN A 19 -7.57 10.14 7.08
C GLN A 19 -8.47 9.17 7.84
N GLU A 20 -9.66 9.63 8.21
CA GLU A 20 -10.54 8.89 9.13
C GLU A 20 -11.33 7.78 8.44
N LYS A 21 -11.76 8.00 7.17
CA LYS A 21 -12.81 7.19 6.54
C LYS A 21 -12.38 6.53 5.23
N ALA A 22 -12.39 5.21 5.21
CA ALA A 22 -12.20 4.42 3.98
C ALA A 22 -13.20 4.78 2.88
N LYS A 23 -14.47 5.05 3.25
CA LYS A 23 -15.51 5.48 2.32
C LYS A 23 -15.15 6.80 1.63
N ALA A 24 -14.60 7.76 2.37
CA ALA A 24 -14.17 9.04 1.81
C ALA A 24 -13.03 8.84 0.79
N ARG A 25 -12.00 8.05 1.11
CA ARG A 25 -10.91 7.71 0.18
C ARG A 25 -11.43 7.04 -1.09
N LYS A 26 -12.33 6.07 -0.94
CA LYS A 26 -12.92 5.36 -2.09
C LYS A 26 -13.75 6.30 -2.98
N GLN A 27 -14.54 7.20 -2.40
CA GLN A 27 -15.37 8.14 -3.15
C GLN A 27 -14.55 9.24 -3.84
N ALA A 28 -13.54 9.77 -3.15
CA ALA A 28 -12.66 10.80 -3.69
C ALA A 28 -11.61 10.21 -4.67
N GLY A 29 -11.30 8.92 -4.58
CA GLY A 29 -10.21 8.32 -5.34
C GLY A 29 -8.83 8.84 -4.93
N THR A 30 -8.71 9.42 -3.72
CA THR A 30 -7.48 10.05 -3.22
C THR A 30 -7.19 9.63 -1.77
N PHE A 31 -5.94 9.81 -1.37
CA PHE A 31 -5.47 9.54 -0.02
C PHE A 31 -4.33 10.49 0.37
N LEU A 32 -3.95 10.48 1.65
CA LEU A 32 -2.87 11.30 2.16
C LEU A 32 -1.57 10.51 2.32
N ILE A 33 -0.47 11.17 1.99
CA ILE A 33 0.90 10.70 2.23
C ILE A 33 1.57 11.71 3.14
N GLU A 34 2.19 11.26 4.22
CA GLU A 34 2.96 12.09 5.15
C GLU A 34 4.43 11.73 5.07
N GLY A 35 5.28 12.75 4.93
CA GLY A 35 6.73 12.62 4.90
C GLY A 35 7.33 12.76 3.51
N LYS A 36 8.51 13.42 3.45
CA LYS A 36 9.21 13.72 2.18
C LYS A 36 9.62 12.44 1.45
N ARG A 37 10.20 11.48 2.18
CA ARG A 37 10.64 10.21 1.62
C ARG A 37 9.48 9.42 1.00
N GLU A 38 8.36 9.32 1.70
CA GLU A 38 7.18 8.60 1.23
C GLU A 38 6.60 9.26 -0.02
N ILE A 39 6.59 10.59 -0.09
CA ILE A 39 6.15 11.35 -1.27
C ILE A 39 7.09 11.09 -2.47
N GLU A 40 8.40 11.13 -2.26
CA GLU A 40 9.38 10.82 -3.30
C GLU A 40 9.22 9.39 -3.84
N LEU A 41 9.00 8.42 -2.95
CA LEU A 41 8.75 7.03 -3.34
C LEU A 41 7.42 6.87 -4.09
N ALA A 42 6.38 7.61 -3.70
CA ALA A 42 5.11 7.62 -4.41
C ALA A 42 5.26 8.17 -5.84
N ILE A 43 6.00 9.26 -6.01
CA ILE A 43 6.31 9.82 -7.34
C ILE A 43 7.09 8.80 -8.19
N LYS A 44 8.14 8.18 -7.64
CA LYS A 44 8.92 7.12 -8.31
C LYS A 44 8.05 5.90 -8.67
N GLY A 45 7.09 5.58 -7.81
CA GLY A 45 6.10 4.53 -8.03
C GLY A 45 4.97 4.94 -9.00
N ASN A 46 5.08 6.08 -9.70
CA ASN A 46 4.08 6.59 -10.64
C ASN A 46 2.70 6.82 -10.01
N TYR A 47 2.66 7.30 -8.76
CA TYR A 47 1.44 7.84 -8.17
C TYR A 47 1.26 9.29 -8.61
N GLU A 48 0.05 9.65 -9.01
CA GLU A 48 -0.30 11.02 -9.36
C GLU A 48 -0.50 11.84 -8.08
N ILE A 49 0.37 12.81 -7.85
CA ILE A 49 0.28 13.75 -6.74
C ILE A 49 -0.52 14.97 -7.19
N GLU A 50 -1.67 15.22 -6.58
CA GLU A 50 -2.53 16.37 -6.92
C GLU A 50 -2.05 17.65 -6.26
N SER A 51 -1.65 17.58 -4.99
CA SER A 51 -1.16 18.72 -4.24
C SER A 51 -0.21 18.32 -3.12
N ILE A 52 0.69 19.23 -2.75
CA ILE A 52 1.55 19.13 -1.58
C ILE A 52 1.22 20.29 -0.65
N LEU A 53 0.90 19.96 0.60
CA LEU A 53 0.72 20.90 1.70
C LEU A 53 1.99 20.92 2.52
N PHE A 54 2.50 22.11 2.87
CA PHE A 54 3.76 22.21 3.59
C PHE A 54 3.81 23.38 4.57
N LEU A 55 4.66 23.23 5.58
CA LEU A 55 5.04 24.28 6.53
C LEU A 55 6.28 25.01 6.01
N PRO A 56 6.20 26.32 5.69
CA PRO A 56 7.33 27.06 5.11
C PRO A 56 8.51 27.19 6.09
N GLU A 57 8.29 27.04 7.39
CA GLU A 57 9.35 27.02 8.39
C GLU A 57 10.21 25.76 8.38
N LEU A 58 9.72 24.66 7.80
CA LEU A 58 10.40 23.37 7.77
C LEU A 58 10.82 22.91 6.37
N VAL A 59 10.08 23.33 5.35
CA VAL A 59 10.30 22.87 3.96
C VAL A 59 10.19 24.08 3.03
N SER A 60 11.18 24.30 2.18
CA SER A 60 11.15 25.40 1.22
C SER A 60 10.36 25.06 -0.05
N GLU A 61 9.71 26.08 -0.63
CA GLU A 61 9.03 25.94 -1.92
C GLU A 61 9.96 25.45 -3.03
N ALA A 62 11.23 25.90 -3.03
CA ALA A 62 12.23 25.52 -4.02
C ALA A 62 12.54 24.00 -3.98
N GLU A 63 12.63 23.41 -2.78
CA GLU A 63 12.81 21.98 -2.62
C GLU A 63 11.63 21.19 -3.19
N LEU A 64 10.40 21.67 -2.97
CA LEU A 64 9.19 21.03 -3.43
C LEU A 64 8.99 21.15 -4.95
N ALA A 65 9.31 22.29 -5.52
CA ALA A 65 9.26 22.52 -6.95
C ALA A 65 10.22 21.57 -7.72
N ALA A 66 11.33 21.18 -7.09
CA ALA A 66 12.26 20.20 -7.64
C ALA A 66 11.69 18.78 -7.72
N LEU A 67 10.70 18.41 -6.88
CA LEU A 67 10.04 17.09 -6.93
C LEU A 67 9.20 16.96 -8.19
N SER A 68 8.42 17.96 -8.54
CA SER A 68 7.68 18.03 -9.80
C SER A 68 7.12 19.43 -10.02
N PRO A 69 7.41 20.09 -11.16
CA PRO A 69 6.97 21.45 -11.43
C PRO A 69 5.47 21.60 -11.69
N ARG A 70 4.74 20.47 -11.79
CA ARG A 70 3.29 20.47 -12.07
C ARG A 70 2.42 20.25 -10.84
N ILE A 71 3.02 19.96 -9.69
CA ILE A 71 2.26 19.70 -8.45
C ILE A 71 1.81 21.04 -7.85
N GLN A 72 0.55 21.13 -7.46
CA GLN A 72 0.02 22.28 -6.74
C GLN A 72 0.63 22.36 -5.35
N LEU A 73 1.36 23.44 -5.04
CA LEU A 73 1.90 23.69 -3.71
C LEU A 73 0.90 24.55 -2.90
N ILE A 74 0.69 24.16 -1.64
CA ILE A 74 -0.21 24.84 -0.70
C ILE A 74 0.52 25.04 0.61
N GLU A 75 0.76 26.29 0.95
CA GLU A 75 1.30 26.65 2.25
C GLU A 75 0.23 26.53 3.32
N ILE A 76 0.56 25.90 4.45
CA ILE A 76 -0.35 25.72 5.57
C ILE A 76 0.29 26.16 6.89
N THR A 77 -0.54 26.48 7.87
CA THR A 77 -0.09 26.81 9.23
C THR A 77 0.18 25.52 10.04
N LYS A 78 0.95 25.66 11.11
CA LYS A 78 1.23 24.58 12.05
C LYS A 78 -0.04 23.94 12.61
N GLU A 79 -1.07 24.75 12.90
CA GLU A 79 -2.36 24.26 13.39
C GLU A 79 -3.07 23.36 12.36
N VAL A 80 -3.07 23.76 11.09
CA VAL A 80 -3.61 22.96 9.98
C VAL A 80 -2.80 21.68 9.81
N TYR A 81 -1.47 21.77 9.84
CA TYR A 81 -0.61 20.61 9.74
C TYR A 81 -0.89 19.59 10.86
N GLN A 82 -0.91 20.03 12.12
CA GLN A 82 -1.20 19.18 13.27
C GLN A 82 -2.57 18.50 13.20
N LYS A 83 -3.55 19.15 12.58
CA LYS A 83 -4.87 18.55 12.34
C LYS A 83 -4.83 17.43 11.31
N LEU A 84 -3.91 17.48 10.35
CA LEU A 84 -3.76 16.52 9.26
C LEU A 84 -2.66 15.49 9.48
N ALA A 85 -1.68 15.78 10.33
CA ALA A 85 -0.57 14.87 10.59
C ALA A 85 -1.04 13.63 11.37
N TYR A 86 -0.53 12.49 10.99
CA TYR A 86 -0.75 11.21 11.66
C TYR A 86 0.35 10.93 12.71
N ARG A 87 1.52 11.56 12.55
CA ARG A 87 2.68 11.41 13.42
C ARG A 87 2.77 12.58 14.40
N ASP A 88 3.27 12.31 15.60
CA ASP A 88 3.60 13.36 16.60
C ASP A 88 4.84 14.17 16.18
N THR A 89 5.78 13.56 15.44
CA THR A 89 6.96 14.23 14.90
C THR A 89 6.67 14.72 13.49
N THR A 90 6.85 16.01 13.27
CA THR A 90 6.47 16.66 12.03
C THR A 90 7.67 16.82 11.08
N GLU A 91 7.55 16.34 9.84
CA GLU A 91 8.43 16.70 8.73
C GLU A 91 7.92 17.92 7.95
N GLY A 92 6.75 18.44 8.34
CA GLY A 92 6.15 19.64 7.76
C GLY A 92 5.60 19.50 6.35
N ILE A 93 5.38 18.26 5.87
CA ILE A 93 4.96 18.01 4.49
C ILE A 93 3.92 16.88 4.43
N LEU A 94 2.87 17.13 3.63
CA LEU A 94 1.81 16.17 3.32
C LEU A 94 1.49 16.24 1.83
N ALA A 95 1.14 15.12 1.21
CA ALA A 95 0.66 15.11 -0.16
C ALA A 95 -0.74 14.49 -0.26
N VAL A 96 -1.53 15.00 -1.20
CA VAL A 96 -2.76 14.37 -1.68
C VAL A 96 -2.42 13.63 -2.97
N ALA A 97 -2.61 12.32 -2.99
CA ALA A 97 -2.31 11.46 -4.13
C ALA A 97 -3.54 10.70 -4.59
N LYS A 98 -3.63 10.39 -5.89
CA LYS A 98 -4.67 9.50 -6.43
C LYS A 98 -4.41 8.05 -6.08
N THR A 99 -5.47 7.33 -5.76
CA THR A 99 -5.41 5.87 -5.60
C THR A 99 -5.22 5.19 -6.94
N LYS A 100 -4.53 4.04 -6.96
CA LYS A 100 -4.46 3.17 -8.14
C LYS A 100 -5.49 2.06 -8.05
N PRO A 101 -6.04 1.60 -9.17
CA PRO A 101 -6.77 0.34 -9.21
C PRO A 101 -5.77 -0.80 -9.00
N LEU A 102 -5.92 -1.56 -7.90
CA LEU A 102 -5.02 -2.64 -7.54
C LEU A 102 -5.51 -3.96 -8.13
N ARG A 103 -5.52 -4.06 -9.48
CA ARG A 103 -6.09 -5.21 -10.20
C ARG A 103 -5.03 -6.25 -10.54
N LEU A 104 -5.39 -7.53 -10.50
CA LEU A 104 -4.51 -8.66 -10.83
C LEU A 104 -3.94 -8.55 -12.26
N GLN A 105 -4.76 -8.11 -13.22
CA GLN A 105 -4.34 -7.98 -14.62
C GLN A 105 -3.33 -6.86 -14.88
N ASP A 106 -3.17 -5.92 -13.95
CA ASP A 106 -2.23 -4.80 -14.08
C ASP A 106 -0.81 -5.17 -13.60
N LEU A 107 -0.64 -6.35 -12.98
CA LEU A 107 0.67 -6.82 -12.52
C LEU A 107 1.60 -7.13 -13.69
N GLN A 108 2.78 -6.54 -13.65
CA GLN A 108 3.88 -6.78 -14.60
C GLN A 108 4.87 -7.77 -13.96
N LEU A 109 4.61 -9.06 -14.16
CA LEU A 109 5.40 -10.13 -13.56
C LEU A 109 6.60 -10.47 -14.44
N SER A 110 7.72 -10.81 -13.82
CA SER A 110 8.88 -11.36 -14.50
C SER A 110 8.58 -12.74 -15.10
N GLN A 111 9.51 -13.30 -15.85
CA GLN A 111 9.37 -14.64 -16.42
C GLN A 111 9.29 -15.71 -15.33
N ASN A 112 9.97 -15.51 -14.21
CA ASN A 112 10.00 -16.42 -13.06
C ASN A 112 9.65 -15.67 -11.78
N PRO A 113 8.37 -15.27 -11.59
CA PRO A 113 8.00 -14.37 -10.51
C PRO A 113 8.01 -15.08 -9.15
N LEU A 114 8.38 -14.31 -8.12
CA LEU A 114 8.15 -14.65 -6.72
C LEU A 114 7.12 -13.70 -6.12
N ILE A 115 6.00 -14.24 -5.69
CA ILE A 115 4.83 -13.48 -5.23
C ILE A 115 4.51 -13.83 -3.78
N LEU A 116 4.16 -12.83 -2.98
CA LEU A 116 3.56 -13.03 -1.67
C LEU A 116 2.04 -12.82 -1.77
N VAL A 117 1.27 -13.81 -1.33
CA VAL A 117 -0.20 -13.70 -1.20
C VAL A 117 -0.55 -13.74 0.28
N ALA A 118 -1.33 -12.78 0.75
CA ALA A 118 -1.85 -12.78 2.12
C ALA A 118 -3.38 -12.82 2.11
N GLU A 119 -3.97 -13.84 2.73
CA GLU A 119 -5.41 -13.97 2.85
C GLU A 119 -5.95 -13.18 4.04
N ALA A 120 -6.85 -12.24 3.74
CA ALA A 120 -7.64 -11.47 4.70
C ALA A 120 -6.84 -10.90 5.91
N PRO A 121 -5.66 -10.27 5.71
CA PRO A 121 -4.92 -9.69 6.82
C PRO A 121 -5.77 -8.62 7.50
N GLU A 122 -5.94 -8.74 8.83
CA GLU A 122 -6.88 -7.89 9.56
C GLU A 122 -6.27 -6.56 10.00
N LYS A 123 -5.03 -6.61 10.51
CA LYS A 123 -4.37 -5.43 11.07
C LYS A 123 -3.63 -4.64 9.99
N PRO A 124 -3.92 -3.34 9.83
CA PRO A 124 -3.20 -2.49 8.86
C PRO A 124 -1.67 -2.54 9.03
N GLY A 125 -1.17 -2.58 10.27
CA GLY A 125 0.26 -2.68 10.55
C GLY A 125 0.92 -3.95 9.99
N ASN A 126 0.20 -5.08 9.99
CA ASN A 126 0.69 -6.34 9.42
C ASN A 126 0.78 -6.26 7.90
N ILE A 127 -0.18 -5.59 7.25
CA ILE A 127 -0.11 -5.32 5.80
C ILE A 127 1.15 -4.49 5.50
N GLY A 128 1.40 -3.43 6.26
CA GLY A 128 2.62 -2.64 6.10
C GLY A 128 3.91 -3.45 6.30
N ALA A 129 3.93 -4.37 7.28
CA ALA A 129 5.07 -5.26 7.51
C ALA A 129 5.29 -6.23 6.34
N LEU A 130 4.23 -6.81 5.78
CA LEU A 130 4.29 -7.66 4.59
C LEU A 130 4.87 -6.88 3.39
N LEU A 131 4.43 -5.64 3.17
CA LEU A 131 4.95 -4.80 2.09
C LEU A 131 6.44 -4.47 2.26
N ARG A 132 6.90 -4.21 3.48
CA ARG A 132 8.34 -4.00 3.75
C ARG A 132 9.15 -5.27 3.52
N THR A 133 8.65 -6.42 3.94
CA THR A 133 9.33 -7.71 3.73
C THR A 133 9.43 -8.02 2.24
N ALA A 134 8.35 -7.78 1.49
CA ALA A 134 8.32 -7.97 0.05
C ALA A 134 9.32 -7.07 -0.68
N ASP A 135 9.39 -5.80 -0.30
CA ASP A 135 10.34 -4.84 -0.84
C ASP A 135 11.79 -5.26 -0.55
N ALA A 136 12.09 -5.62 0.70
CA ALA A 136 13.42 -6.08 1.11
C ALA A 136 13.85 -7.39 0.41
N ALA A 137 12.91 -8.29 0.12
CA ALA A 137 13.15 -9.54 -0.58
C ALA A 137 13.07 -9.39 -2.12
N ASN A 138 12.80 -8.20 -2.62
CA ASN A 138 12.64 -7.89 -4.05
C ASN A 138 11.64 -8.83 -4.74
N LEU A 139 10.45 -8.96 -4.15
CA LEU A 139 9.38 -9.76 -4.74
C LEU A 139 8.78 -9.08 -5.97
N ASP A 140 8.28 -9.87 -6.93
CA ASP A 140 7.60 -9.34 -8.13
C ASP A 140 6.27 -8.68 -7.78
N ALA A 141 5.53 -9.20 -6.81
CA ALA A 141 4.24 -8.64 -6.40
C ALA A 141 3.82 -9.08 -4.99
N VAL A 142 2.94 -8.29 -4.40
CA VAL A 142 2.15 -8.64 -3.20
C VAL A 142 0.67 -8.64 -3.57
N ILE A 143 -0.04 -9.72 -3.26
CA ILE A 143 -1.47 -9.85 -3.53
C ILE A 143 -2.20 -10.03 -2.21
N ILE A 144 -3.21 -9.18 -1.96
CA ILE A 144 -4.05 -9.27 -0.76
C ILE A 144 -5.40 -9.87 -1.16
N ALA A 145 -5.67 -11.08 -0.70
CA ALA A 145 -6.94 -11.75 -0.89
C ALA A 145 -7.95 -11.27 0.15
N ASN A 146 -9.17 -10.97 -0.27
CA ASN A 146 -10.28 -10.55 0.60
C ASN A 146 -9.89 -9.44 1.60
N PRO A 147 -9.35 -8.30 1.14
CA PRO A 147 -8.83 -7.26 2.03
C PRO A 147 -9.90 -6.76 3.02
N LYS A 148 -9.57 -6.74 4.31
CA LYS A 148 -10.44 -6.22 5.38
C LYS A 148 -10.32 -4.70 5.54
N SER A 149 -9.19 -4.13 5.12
CA SER A 149 -8.93 -2.69 5.11
C SER A 149 -8.59 -2.24 3.71
N ASP A 150 -8.90 -0.99 3.36
CA ASP A 150 -8.39 -0.44 2.12
C ASP A 150 -6.88 -0.18 2.23
N LEU A 151 -6.16 -0.42 1.14
CA LEU A 151 -4.69 -0.40 1.12
C LEU A 151 -4.12 1.02 1.32
N TYR A 152 -4.95 2.05 1.15
CA TYR A 152 -4.59 3.45 1.34
C TYR A 152 -4.97 3.98 2.73
N ASN A 153 -5.28 3.07 3.67
CA ASN A 153 -5.44 3.40 5.08
C ASN A 153 -4.16 4.07 5.61
N PRO A 154 -4.24 5.20 6.34
CA PRO A 154 -3.07 5.93 6.82
C PRO A 154 -2.08 5.09 7.62
N ASN A 155 -2.56 4.10 8.38
CA ASN A 155 -1.69 3.20 9.10
C ASN A 155 -0.92 2.24 8.17
N ILE A 156 -1.51 1.80 7.05
CA ILE A 156 -0.79 1.00 6.04
C ILE A 156 0.25 1.87 5.33
N VAL A 157 -0.14 3.06 4.88
CA VAL A 157 0.78 4.03 4.24
C VAL A 157 1.99 4.26 5.14
N ARG A 158 1.76 4.56 6.42
CA ARG A 158 2.82 4.79 7.39
C ARG A 158 3.65 3.55 7.68
N SER A 159 3.00 2.43 8.03
CA SER A 159 3.70 1.22 8.49
C SER A 159 4.45 0.49 7.38
N SER A 160 4.11 0.74 6.12
CA SER A 160 4.84 0.19 4.97
C SER A 160 6.19 0.87 4.74
N VAL A 161 6.44 2.06 5.33
CA VAL A 161 7.69 2.82 5.19
C VAL A 161 8.09 2.99 3.71
N GLY A 162 7.08 3.29 2.86
CA GLY A 162 7.25 3.41 1.41
C GLY A 162 7.01 2.12 0.61
N GLY A 163 6.97 0.95 1.25
CA GLY A 163 6.70 -0.33 0.57
C GLY A 163 5.37 -0.40 -0.18
N LEU A 164 4.39 0.44 0.19
CA LEU A 164 3.16 0.62 -0.60
C LEU A 164 3.44 1.17 -2.00
N PHE A 165 4.48 1.95 -2.17
CA PHE A 165 4.81 2.65 -3.41
C PHE A 165 5.83 1.93 -4.28
N THR A 166 6.67 1.10 -3.66
CA THR A 166 7.76 0.38 -4.33
C THR A 166 7.35 -1.00 -4.84
N ASN A 167 6.37 -1.66 -4.19
CA ASN A 167 5.87 -2.95 -4.63
C ASN A 167 4.77 -2.82 -5.69
N GLN A 168 4.66 -3.81 -6.57
CA GLN A 168 3.43 -4.05 -7.31
C GLN A 168 2.42 -4.74 -6.40
N ILE A 169 1.21 -4.18 -6.30
CA ILE A 169 0.19 -4.68 -5.38
C ILE A 169 -1.11 -4.92 -6.15
N ALA A 170 -1.75 -6.05 -5.87
CA ALA A 170 -3.09 -6.33 -6.34
C ALA A 170 -3.99 -6.83 -5.21
N THR A 171 -5.30 -6.73 -5.42
CA THR A 171 -6.32 -7.26 -4.52
C THR A 171 -7.33 -8.08 -5.31
N GLY A 172 -7.98 -9.01 -4.65
CA GLY A 172 -9.05 -9.82 -5.25
C GLY A 172 -9.69 -10.76 -4.23
N SER A 173 -10.69 -11.50 -4.65
CA SER A 173 -11.20 -12.63 -3.86
C SER A 173 -10.23 -13.82 -3.91
N THR A 174 -10.32 -14.72 -2.95
CA THR A 174 -9.56 -15.98 -2.96
C THR A 174 -9.70 -16.71 -4.30
N GLN A 175 -10.91 -16.83 -4.83
CA GLN A 175 -11.16 -17.55 -6.08
C GLN A 175 -10.56 -16.88 -7.30
N GLU A 176 -10.64 -15.54 -7.40
CA GLU A 176 -10.02 -14.77 -8.49
C GLU A 176 -8.50 -14.93 -8.49
N ILE A 177 -7.88 -14.90 -7.31
CA ILE A 177 -6.43 -15.02 -7.18
C ILE A 177 -5.97 -16.45 -7.50
N ILE A 178 -6.64 -17.48 -6.99
CA ILE A 178 -6.34 -18.88 -7.34
C ILE A 178 -6.43 -19.06 -8.85
N SER A 179 -7.50 -18.59 -9.49
CA SER A 179 -7.68 -18.67 -10.94
C SER A 179 -6.56 -17.92 -11.70
N PHE A 180 -6.16 -16.74 -11.22
CA PHE A 180 -5.07 -15.97 -11.79
C PHE A 180 -3.73 -16.73 -11.72
N LEU A 181 -3.38 -17.30 -10.56
CA LEU A 181 -2.14 -18.06 -10.38
C LEU A 181 -2.11 -19.30 -11.29
N GLN A 182 -3.22 -20.03 -11.38
CA GLN A 182 -3.36 -21.21 -12.25
C GLN A 182 -3.23 -20.84 -13.74
N GLN A 183 -3.91 -19.80 -14.18
CA GLN A 183 -3.82 -19.31 -15.58
C GLN A 183 -2.40 -18.87 -15.95
N LYS A 184 -1.68 -18.27 -15.01
CA LYS A 184 -0.29 -17.86 -15.19
C LYS A 184 0.71 -19.00 -14.98
N LYS A 185 0.25 -20.21 -14.62
CA LYS A 185 1.09 -21.39 -14.31
C LYS A 185 2.09 -21.10 -13.18
N ILE A 186 1.66 -20.36 -12.18
CA ILE A 186 2.45 -20.04 -10.99
C ILE A 186 2.10 -21.08 -9.93
N ASN A 187 3.11 -21.83 -9.48
CA ASN A 187 2.98 -22.75 -8.36
C ASN A 187 2.72 -21.94 -7.08
N PHE A 188 1.82 -22.40 -6.22
CA PHE A 188 1.63 -21.73 -4.95
C PHE A 188 1.67 -22.69 -3.77
N TYR A 189 2.39 -22.24 -2.76
CA TYR A 189 2.71 -22.98 -1.55
C TYR A 189 2.03 -22.32 -0.37
N CYS A 190 1.23 -23.09 0.36
CA CYS A 190 0.42 -22.57 1.46
C CYS A 190 1.12 -22.79 2.80
N ALA A 191 1.39 -21.72 3.53
CA ALA A 191 1.87 -21.80 4.90
C ALA A 191 0.72 -22.22 5.83
N THR A 192 0.65 -23.50 6.18
CA THR A 192 -0.44 -24.11 6.96
C THR A 192 0.12 -25.16 7.93
N LEU A 193 -0.67 -25.50 8.93
CA LEU A 193 -0.36 -26.60 9.87
C LEU A 193 -0.93 -27.95 9.42
N GLN A 194 -1.95 -27.93 8.55
CA GLN A 194 -2.64 -29.12 8.10
C GLN A 194 -1.96 -29.69 6.84
N ASN A 195 -1.65 -31.00 6.87
CA ASN A 195 -1.05 -31.72 5.74
C ASN A 195 0.20 -31.03 5.18
N SER A 196 0.97 -30.39 6.05
CA SER A 196 2.14 -29.61 5.66
C SER A 196 3.39 -30.47 5.52
N THR A 197 4.28 -30.02 4.64
CA THR A 197 5.65 -30.53 4.50
C THR A 197 6.65 -29.45 4.89
N PRO A 198 7.87 -29.83 5.34
CA PRO A 198 8.89 -28.84 5.68
C PRO A 198 9.23 -27.96 4.47
N TYR A 199 9.18 -26.64 4.65
CA TYR A 199 9.36 -25.65 3.56
C TYR A 199 10.70 -25.83 2.81
N HIS A 200 11.77 -26.21 3.50
CA HIS A 200 13.10 -26.40 2.92
C HIS A 200 13.22 -27.62 2.01
N THR A 201 12.21 -28.49 1.97
CA THR A 201 12.16 -29.64 1.05
C THR A 201 11.52 -29.31 -0.29
N GLN A 202 10.96 -28.09 -0.42
CA GLN A 202 10.26 -27.66 -1.62
C GLN A 202 11.21 -26.97 -2.62
N ASN A 203 10.83 -27.04 -3.89
CA ASN A 203 11.57 -26.36 -4.97
C ASN A 203 10.85 -25.09 -5.38
N TYR A 204 11.44 -23.94 -5.05
CA TYR A 204 10.91 -22.61 -5.36
C TYR A 204 11.60 -21.96 -6.58
N THR A 205 12.30 -22.72 -7.42
CA THR A 205 13.04 -22.17 -8.57
C THR A 205 12.16 -21.87 -9.78
N ASN A 206 10.92 -22.33 -9.79
CA ASN A 206 9.93 -22.02 -10.81
C ASN A 206 9.06 -20.83 -10.38
N PRO A 207 8.21 -20.26 -11.28
CA PRO A 207 7.22 -19.27 -10.91
C PRO A 207 6.46 -19.67 -9.63
N THR A 208 6.58 -18.86 -8.58
CA THR A 208 6.19 -19.24 -7.23
C THR A 208 5.37 -18.15 -6.55
N ALA A 209 4.30 -18.55 -5.86
CA ALA A 209 3.61 -17.72 -4.87
C ALA A 209 3.65 -18.39 -3.50
N LEU A 210 4.01 -17.63 -2.47
CA LEU A 210 3.90 -18.04 -1.07
C LEU A 210 2.60 -17.47 -0.51
N VAL A 211 1.75 -18.33 0.04
CA VAL A 211 0.43 -17.94 0.53
C VAL A 211 0.38 -18.06 2.04
N VAL A 212 0.08 -16.94 2.71
CA VAL A 212 -0.05 -16.87 4.17
C VAL A 212 -1.48 -16.49 4.56
N GLY A 213 -1.96 -17.06 5.65
CA GLY A 213 -3.31 -16.84 6.15
C GLY A 213 -3.42 -15.82 7.26
N THR A 214 -4.60 -15.74 7.87
CA THR A 214 -4.86 -14.90 9.05
C THR A 214 -4.13 -15.42 10.28
N GLU A 215 -3.88 -14.52 11.25
CA GLU A 215 -3.27 -14.90 12.54
C GLU A 215 -4.17 -15.86 13.34
N ALA A 216 -5.49 -15.69 13.24
CA ALA A 216 -6.44 -16.42 14.08
C ALA A 216 -6.81 -17.81 13.52
N THR A 217 -7.04 -17.90 12.20
CA THR A 217 -7.63 -19.11 11.58
C THR A 217 -6.76 -19.73 10.48
N GLY A 218 -5.66 -19.08 10.13
CA GLY A 218 -4.80 -19.51 9.01
C GLY A 218 -5.48 -19.33 7.65
N LEU A 219 -5.18 -20.21 6.71
CA LEU A 219 -5.72 -20.23 5.36
C LEU A 219 -7.06 -21.00 5.30
N THR A 220 -7.97 -20.51 4.45
CA THR A 220 -9.21 -21.21 4.16
C THR A 220 -8.97 -22.51 3.38
N ASP A 221 -9.96 -23.41 3.40
CA ASP A 221 -9.91 -24.70 2.69
C ASP A 221 -9.70 -24.54 1.19
N ALA A 222 -10.21 -23.46 0.60
CA ALA A 222 -10.08 -23.18 -0.82
C ALA A 222 -8.60 -23.08 -1.24
N TRP A 223 -7.77 -22.42 -0.43
CA TRP A 223 -6.33 -22.34 -0.66
C TRP A 223 -5.66 -23.70 -0.53
N ARG A 224 -5.93 -24.40 0.58
CA ARG A 224 -5.32 -25.70 0.85
C ARG A 224 -5.66 -26.76 -0.20
N ALA A 225 -6.90 -26.75 -0.69
CA ALA A 225 -7.35 -27.70 -1.71
C ALA A 225 -6.75 -27.43 -3.11
N ALA A 226 -6.43 -26.17 -3.41
CA ALA A 226 -5.92 -25.77 -4.72
C ALA A 226 -4.39 -25.67 -4.76
N ALA A 227 -3.71 -25.69 -3.61
CA ALA A 227 -2.26 -25.49 -3.50
C ALA A 227 -1.45 -26.53 -4.28
N THR A 228 -0.30 -26.12 -4.78
CA THR A 228 0.72 -27.06 -5.30
C THR A 228 1.24 -27.91 -4.16
N GLN A 229 1.45 -27.29 -2.99
CA GLN A 229 1.85 -27.97 -1.76
C GLN A 229 1.43 -27.15 -0.54
N ASN A 230 1.07 -27.83 0.53
CA ASN A 230 0.82 -27.29 1.86
C ASN A 230 2.02 -27.49 2.78
#